data_24fb75b3fc43a4c14311c31e71b44556
#
_entry.id   24fb75b3fc43a4c14311c31e71b44556
#
_cell.length_a   1.000
_cell.length_b   1.000
_cell.length_c   1.000
_cell.angle_alpha   90.00
_cell.angle_beta   90.00
_cell.angle_gamma   90.00
#
_symmetry.space_group_name_H-M   'P 1'
#
loop_
_entity.id
_entity.type
_entity.pdbx_description
1 polymer ?
#
loop_
_entity_poly.entity_id
_entity_poly.type
_entity_poly.pdbx_seq_one_letter_code
_entity_poly.pdbx_strand_id
1 'polypeptide(L)'
;MLGLGYTRRMTDSAPPVVDLDLRLVGYFVVVAEHRHFGRAATALRVAQPSLSRQIRRLEQQLGVRLLDRTPQGTRLTDAGEVFLPRARALLRSAAQATAQARAAAQPSRIIIGWTRS
;
A
#
# COMPACT_ATOMS: atom_id res chain seq x y z
N MET A 1 22.63 -25.72 -16.17
CA MET A 1 21.95 -26.04 -14.92
C MET A 1 22.51 -25.27 -13.75
N LEU A 2 23.79 -25.46 -13.51
CA LEU A 2 24.42 -24.80 -12.40
C LEU A 2 24.35 -23.27 -12.55
N GLY A 3 24.52 -22.80 -13.77
CA GLY A 3 24.45 -21.39 -14.00
C GLY A 3 23.09 -20.79 -13.65
N LEU A 4 22.06 -21.56 -13.91
CA LEU A 4 20.72 -21.10 -13.59
C LEU A 4 20.50 -20.95 -12.09
N GLY A 5 20.99 -21.94 -11.33
CA GLY A 5 20.88 -21.87 -9.88
C GLY A 5 21.66 -20.71 -9.33
N TYR A 6 22.80 -20.46 -9.88
CA TYR A 6 23.60 -19.34 -9.46
C TYR A 6 22.92 -18.02 -9.78
N THR A 7 22.36 -17.93 -10.97
CA THR A 7 21.65 -16.73 -11.37
C THR A 7 20.48 -16.45 -10.45
N ARG A 8 19.75 -17.50 -10.10
CA ARG A 8 18.60 -17.33 -9.20
C ARG A 8 19.05 -16.85 -7.84
N ARG A 9 20.18 -17.31 -7.35
CA ARG A 9 20.67 -16.87 -6.07
C ARG A 9 21.04 -15.39 -6.09
N MET A 10 21.62 -14.93 -7.18
CA MET A 10 21.91 -13.52 -7.31
C MET A 10 20.63 -12.69 -7.32
N THR A 11 19.61 -13.22 -8.00
CA THR A 11 18.31 -12.56 -8.02
C THR A 11 17.71 -12.50 -6.63
N ASP A 12 17.89 -13.58 -5.85
CA ASP A 12 17.35 -13.63 -4.51
C ASP A 12 17.98 -12.61 -3.57
N SER A 13 19.22 -12.23 -3.82
CA SER A 13 19.86 -11.23 -2.97
C SER A 13 19.38 -9.83 -3.27
N ALA A 14 18.72 -9.62 -4.41
CA ALA A 14 18.14 -8.33 -4.74
C ALA A 14 16.68 -8.28 -4.28
N PRO A 15 16.19 -7.11 -3.89
CA PRO A 15 14.77 -7.03 -3.53
C PRO A 15 13.89 -7.31 -4.75
N PRO A 16 12.71 -7.87 -4.54
CA PRO A 16 11.80 -8.08 -5.64
C PRO A 16 11.38 -6.76 -6.28
N VAL A 17 11.18 -6.79 -7.58
CA VAL A 17 10.66 -5.63 -8.30
C VAL A 17 9.15 -5.64 -8.13
N VAL A 18 8.62 -4.62 -7.46
CA VAL A 18 7.20 -4.51 -7.20
C VAL A 18 6.70 -3.21 -7.80
N ASP A 19 5.81 -3.32 -8.78
CA ASP A 19 5.24 -2.16 -9.44
C ASP A 19 3.89 -1.86 -8.79
N LEU A 20 3.94 -1.46 -7.53
CA LEU A 20 2.74 -1.24 -6.72
C LEU A 20 2.80 0.15 -6.09
N ASP A 21 1.80 0.94 -6.38
CA ASP A 21 1.71 2.30 -5.86
C ASP A 21 1.02 2.27 -4.50
N LEU A 22 1.75 2.62 -3.45
CA LEU A 22 1.21 2.56 -2.08
C LEU A 22 0.05 3.54 -1.88
N ARG A 23 0.01 4.63 -2.61
CA ARG A 23 -1.14 5.53 -2.51
C ARG A 23 -2.41 4.85 -3.00
N LEU A 24 -2.31 4.08 -4.08
CA LEU A 24 -3.45 3.33 -4.58
C LEU A 24 -3.87 2.24 -3.60
N VAL A 25 -2.89 1.63 -2.94
CA VAL A 25 -3.18 0.64 -1.89
C VAL A 25 -3.99 1.30 -0.78
N GLY A 26 -3.62 2.51 -0.38
CA GLY A 26 -4.37 3.26 0.63
C GLY A 26 -5.79 3.56 0.18
N TYR A 27 -5.96 3.95 -1.08
CA TYR A 27 -7.29 4.19 -1.62
C TYR A 27 -8.15 2.93 -1.54
N PHE A 28 -7.56 1.78 -1.89
CA PHE A 28 -8.28 0.52 -1.81
C PHE A 28 -8.76 0.22 -0.39
N VAL A 29 -7.89 0.43 0.61
CA VAL A 29 -8.26 0.18 2.00
C VAL A 29 -9.46 1.04 2.40
N VAL A 30 -9.45 2.33 2.02
CA VAL A 30 -10.53 3.23 2.37
C VAL A 30 -11.84 2.81 1.69
N VAL A 31 -11.78 2.44 0.41
CA VAL A 31 -13.00 1.96 -0.28
C VAL A 31 -13.52 0.69 0.38
N ALA A 32 -12.63 -0.22 0.74
CA ALA A 32 -13.03 -1.47 1.37
C ALA A 32 -13.70 -1.23 2.72
N GLU A 33 -13.20 -0.26 3.49
CA GLU A 33 -13.75 0.06 4.80
C GLU A 33 -15.12 0.71 4.69
N HIS A 34 -15.28 1.60 3.74
CA HIS A 34 -16.56 2.29 3.56
C HIS A 34 -17.60 1.46 2.82
N ARG A 35 -17.15 0.50 2.02
CA ARG A 35 -18.00 -0.32 1.17
C ARG A 35 -18.86 0.53 0.23
N HIS A 36 -18.37 1.69 -0.14
CA HIS A 36 -19.12 2.65 -0.92
C HIS A 36 -18.14 3.64 -1.54
N PHE A 37 -18.09 3.66 -2.87
CA PHE A 37 -17.14 4.52 -3.57
C PHE A 37 -17.37 6.01 -3.30
N GLY A 38 -18.63 6.43 -3.24
CA GLY A 38 -18.94 7.82 -2.97
C GLY A 38 -18.45 8.29 -1.60
N ARG A 39 -18.70 7.48 -0.58
CA ARG A 39 -18.26 7.83 0.77
C ARG A 39 -16.75 7.80 0.88
N ALA A 40 -16.12 6.83 0.24
CA ALA A 40 -14.67 6.74 0.24
C ALA A 40 -14.06 7.96 -0.47
N ALA A 41 -14.64 8.36 -1.60
CA ALA A 41 -14.16 9.52 -2.32
C ALA A 41 -14.24 10.78 -1.47
N THR A 42 -15.35 10.93 -0.73
CA THR A 42 -15.50 12.06 0.17
C THR A 42 -14.44 12.04 1.27
N ALA A 43 -14.22 10.87 1.87
CA ALA A 43 -13.22 10.73 2.91
C ALA A 43 -11.81 11.03 2.40
N LEU A 44 -11.53 10.66 1.17
CA LEU A 44 -10.23 10.87 0.55
C LEU A 44 -10.11 12.26 -0.10
N ARG A 45 -11.20 13.00 -0.17
CA ARG A 45 -11.24 14.32 -0.80
C ARG A 45 -10.84 14.27 -2.27
N VAL A 46 -11.36 13.27 -2.98
CA VAL A 46 -11.15 13.11 -4.41
C VAL A 46 -12.49 12.93 -5.09
N ALA A 47 -12.53 13.20 -6.39
CA ALA A 47 -13.74 12.96 -7.17
C ALA A 47 -13.95 11.47 -7.34
N GLN A 48 -15.21 11.03 -7.29
CA GLN A 48 -15.52 9.60 -7.38
C GLN A 48 -15.01 8.97 -8.69
N PRO A 49 -15.17 9.61 -9.86
CA PRO A 49 -14.62 9.01 -11.08
C PRO A 49 -13.10 8.85 -11.03
N SER A 50 -12.43 9.79 -10.39
CA SER A 50 -10.99 9.70 -10.21
C SER A 50 -10.62 8.52 -9.33
N LEU A 51 -11.33 8.35 -8.22
CA LEU A 51 -11.10 7.21 -7.33
C LEU A 51 -11.32 5.89 -8.06
N SER A 52 -12.38 5.81 -8.86
CA SER A 52 -12.65 4.59 -9.63
C SER A 52 -11.50 4.25 -10.58
N ARG A 53 -10.93 5.27 -11.23
CA ARG A 53 -9.80 5.05 -12.12
C ARG A 53 -8.57 4.58 -11.37
N GLN A 54 -8.33 5.15 -10.19
CA GLN A 54 -7.17 4.76 -9.40
C GLN A 54 -7.30 3.32 -8.89
N ILE A 55 -8.49 2.91 -8.48
CA ILE A 55 -8.71 1.53 -8.07
C ILE A 55 -8.48 0.58 -9.24
N ARG A 56 -8.99 0.94 -10.44
CA ARG A 56 -8.78 0.12 -11.61
C ARG A 56 -7.30 -0.01 -11.95
N ARG A 57 -6.55 1.08 -11.77
CA ARG A 57 -5.12 1.05 -12.00
C ARG A 57 -4.41 0.11 -11.04
N LEU A 58 -4.81 0.11 -9.76
CA LEU A 58 -4.26 -0.82 -8.80
C LEU A 58 -4.56 -2.27 -9.20
N GLU A 59 -5.79 -2.53 -9.62
CA GLU A 59 -6.17 -3.87 -10.05
C GLU A 59 -5.35 -4.30 -11.25
N GLN A 60 -5.04 -3.39 -12.16
CA GLN A 60 -4.17 -3.69 -13.30
C GLN A 60 -2.75 -4.00 -12.85
N GLN A 61 -2.23 -3.28 -11.87
CA GLN A 61 -0.91 -3.55 -11.34
C GLN A 61 -0.84 -4.94 -10.71
N LEU A 62 -1.91 -5.36 -10.06
CA LEU A 62 -1.98 -6.67 -9.42
C LEU A 62 -2.39 -7.78 -10.37
N GLY A 63 -3.05 -7.42 -11.46
CA GLY A 63 -3.55 -8.41 -12.40
C GLY A 63 -4.82 -9.13 -11.93
N VAL A 64 -5.49 -8.60 -10.92
CA VAL A 64 -6.73 -9.19 -10.39
C VAL A 64 -7.69 -8.10 -9.98
N ARG A 65 -8.97 -8.43 -9.96
CA ARG A 65 -9.98 -7.53 -9.43
C ARG A 65 -10.04 -7.67 -7.92
N LEU A 66 -10.18 -6.54 -7.25
CA LEU A 66 -10.26 -6.49 -5.79
C LEU A 66 -11.65 -6.15 -5.30
N LEU A 67 -12.41 -5.41 -6.11
CA LEU A 67 -13.71 -4.88 -5.72
C LEU A 67 -14.73 -5.12 -6.81
N ASP A 68 -15.95 -5.46 -6.40
CA ASP A 68 -17.11 -5.56 -7.27
C ASP A 68 -18.13 -4.55 -6.83
N ARG A 69 -18.75 -3.87 -7.81
CA ARG A 69 -19.87 -2.99 -7.55
C ARG A 69 -21.15 -3.78 -7.75
N THR A 70 -22.01 -3.74 -6.75
CA THR A 70 -23.30 -4.41 -6.79
C THR A 70 -24.40 -3.41 -6.48
N PRO A 71 -25.67 -3.74 -6.75
CA PRO A 71 -26.75 -2.84 -6.36
C PRO A 71 -26.78 -2.54 -4.86
N GLN A 72 -26.25 -3.43 -4.04
CA GLN A 72 -26.21 -3.24 -2.60
C GLN A 72 -24.97 -2.48 -2.14
N GLY A 73 -24.07 -2.14 -3.05
CA GLY A 73 -22.86 -1.42 -2.71
C GLY A 73 -21.62 -2.08 -3.27
N THR A 74 -20.49 -1.79 -2.65
CA THR A 74 -19.20 -2.30 -3.09
C THR A 74 -18.78 -3.45 -2.19
N ARG A 75 -18.34 -4.55 -2.81
CA ARG A 75 -17.92 -5.75 -2.09
C ARG A 75 -16.51 -6.14 -2.52
N LEU A 76 -15.80 -6.78 -1.60
CA LEU A 76 -14.50 -7.36 -1.93
C LEU A 76 -14.69 -8.64 -2.74
N THR A 77 -13.82 -8.82 -3.73
CA THR A 77 -13.68 -10.13 -4.37
C THR A 77 -12.88 -11.04 -3.43
N ASP A 78 -12.75 -12.31 -3.79
CA ASP A 78 -11.90 -13.21 -3.02
C ASP A 78 -10.47 -12.68 -2.95
N ALA A 79 -9.96 -12.17 -4.07
CA ALA A 79 -8.63 -11.57 -4.09
C ALA A 79 -8.56 -10.35 -3.20
N GLY A 80 -9.64 -9.55 -3.18
CA GLY A 80 -9.70 -8.38 -2.31
C GLY A 80 -9.68 -8.75 -0.84
N GLU A 81 -10.34 -9.84 -0.48
CA GLU A 81 -10.34 -10.28 0.91
C GLU A 81 -8.97 -10.77 1.35
N VAL A 82 -8.24 -11.41 0.45
CA VAL A 82 -6.88 -11.83 0.75
C VAL A 82 -5.96 -10.63 0.82
N PHE A 83 -6.14 -9.67 -0.09
CA PHE A 83 -5.24 -8.54 -0.19
C PHE A 83 -5.43 -7.51 0.93
N LEU A 84 -6.64 -7.34 1.43
CA LEU A 84 -6.93 -6.25 2.38
C LEU A 84 -6.05 -6.30 3.64
N PRO A 85 -5.93 -7.42 4.35
CA PRO A 85 -5.05 -7.43 5.53
C PRO A 85 -3.59 -7.19 5.16
N ARG A 86 -3.16 -7.67 3.99
CA ARG A 86 -1.80 -7.42 3.52
C ARG A 86 -1.59 -5.95 3.18
N ALA A 87 -2.60 -5.32 2.58
CA ALA A 87 -2.54 -3.91 2.25
C ALA A 87 -2.40 -3.08 3.52
N ARG A 88 -3.16 -3.40 4.55
CA ARG A 88 -3.05 -2.70 5.82
C ARG A 88 -1.67 -2.86 6.44
N ALA A 89 -1.11 -4.07 6.37
CA ALA A 89 0.23 -4.33 6.90
C ALA A 89 1.29 -3.56 6.12
N LEU A 90 1.15 -3.51 4.79
CA LEU A 90 2.07 -2.75 3.96
C LEU A 90 2.09 -1.28 4.34
N LEU A 91 0.91 -0.69 4.52
CA LEU A 91 0.81 0.73 4.84
C LEU A 91 1.39 1.02 6.22
N ARG A 92 1.15 0.16 7.19
CA ARG A 92 1.74 0.32 8.51
C ARG A 92 3.25 0.22 8.45
N SER A 93 3.75 -0.74 7.69
CA SER A 93 5.19 -0.93 7.57
C SER A 93 5.85 0.28 6.90
N ALA A 94 5.22 0.81 5.86
CA ALA A 94 5.74 1.99 5.17
C ALA A 94 5.76 3.20 6.11
N ALA A 95 4.70 3.38 6.89
CA ALA A 95 4.64 4.48 7.85
C ALA A 95 5.72 4.35 8.92
N GLN A 96 5.94 3.14 9.42
CA GLN A 96 6.98 2.90 10.41
C GLN A 96 8.37 3.15 9.85
N ALA A 97 8.62 2.67 8.63
CA ALA A 97 9.92 2.88 8.01
C ALA A 97 10.21 4.36 7.83
N THR A 98 9.22 5.11 7.38
CA THR A 98 9.36 6.55 7.20
C THR A 98 9.63 7.26 8.51
N ALA A 99 8.87 6.92 9.55
CA ALA A 99 9.02 7.56 10.85
C ALA A 99 10.38 7.25 11.45
N GLN A 100 10.83 6.02 11.34
CA GLN A 100 12.12 5.63 11.90
C GLN A 100 13.27 6.30 11.17
N ALA A 101 13.18 6.40 9.85
CA ALA A 101 14.22 7.09 9.10
C ALA A 101 14.30 8.56 9.46
N ARG A 102 13.16 9.22 9.59
CA ARG A 102 13.12 10.63 9.97
C ARG A 102 13.64 10.85 11.38
N ALA A 103 13.29 9.97 12.31
CA ALA A 103 13.76 10.08 13.67
C ALA A 103 15.27 9.91 13.75
N ALA A 104 15.83 9.00 12.98
CA ALA A 104 17.27 8.77 12.99
C ALA A 104 18.04 9.95 12.41
N ALA A 105 17.41 10.73 11.54
CA ALA A 105 18.06 11.84 10.88
C ALA A 105 17.97 13.14 11.66
N GLN A 106 17.38 13.16 12.84
CA GLN A 106 17.21 14.38 13.64
C GLN A 106 18.33 14.52 14.64
N PRO A 107 19.37 15.28 14.32
CA PRO A 107 20.48 15.44 15.26
C PRO A 107 20.14 16.31 16.46
N SER A 108 19.16 17.19 16.34
CA SER A 108 18.80 18.08 17.43
C SER A 108 18.34 17.35 18.67
N ARG A 109 17.74 16.19 18.51
CA ARG A 109 17.31 15.41 19.67
C ARG A 109 18.48 14.95 20.50
N ILE A 110 19.52 14.53 19.84
CA ILE A 110 20.71 14.08 20.50
C ILE A 110 21.36 15.23 21.24
N ILE A 111 21.43 16.37 20.61
CA ILE A 111 22.05 17.54 21.21
C ILE A 111 21.29 17.96 22.45
N ILE A 112 19.98 17.96 22.37
CA ILE A 112 19.17 18.38 23.50
C ILE A 112 19.37 17.46 24.69
N GLY A 113 19.28 16.17 24.46
CA GLY A 113 19.46 15.23 25.55
C GLY A 113 20.82 15.33 26.14
N TRP A 114 21.78 15.67 25.35
CA TRP A 114 23.14 15.79 25.73
C TRP A 114 23.39 17.02 26.59
N THR A 115 22.82 18.14 26.17
CA THR A 115 23.06 19.36 26.90
C THR A 115 22.48 19.38 28.28
N ARG A 116 21.46 18.59 28.50
CA ARG A 116 20.89 18.55 29.83
C ARG A 116 21.72 17.79 30.82
N SER A 117 22.60 17.01 30.33
CA SER A 117 23.49 16.30 31.23
C SER A 117 24.52 17.25 31.80
#